data_20425ab06c6822fc4d4af5efabe92692
#
_entry.id   20425ab06c6822fc4d4af5efabe92692
#
_cell.length_a   1.000
_cell.length_b   1.000
_cell.length_c   1.000
_cell.angle_alpha   90.00
_cell.angle_beta   90.00
_cell.angle_gamma   90.00
#
_symmetry.space_group_name_H-M   'P 1'
#
loop_
_entity.id
_entity.type
_entity.pdbx_description
1 polymer ?
#
loop_
_entity_poly.entity_id
_entity_poly.type
_entity_poly.pdbx_seq_one_letter_code
_entity_poly.pdbx_strand_id
1 'polypeptide(L)'
;MSYDRHSILWKSYQQPSLQAVLPRADLKTEEFMQPKFTRRSLLAAGASLLALGALPNARAQTKTKLRFSSAFTEQDLRADAYKSFAAAIKDRYDFEPYWGNTLFKQGTELIALQRGNLEMVNLAPADISKQVPAWSLMTSAYLFRDAAHLKKTFQSDVGRDFIKMARDQLDIQIITPVYFGSRNVNLKPDRQIRTPADMAGIKLRMPPGEFWQFLGESIGANPTPVAYAEVYTALQSGAIDGQDNPLVASKLMKFYEVTTQFVMTGHVIGYDVMAMSGKIWDAMTPPQQAAFQAAAEKAIDDYVVKFGGQEKEALDFFKAQGKKVYTPDLNAFRTYAQKKYVDKYGQDWPKGALERINAL
;
A
#
# COMPACT_ATOMS: atom_id res chain seq x y z
N MET A 1 45.22 21.67 -31.34
CA MET A 1 44.29 21.70 -32.47
C MET A 1 42.93 22.09 -31.94
N SER A 2 42.52 23.27 -32.30
CA SER A 2 41.28 23.99 -31.96
C SER A 2 40.12 23.37 -32.71
N TYR A 3 38.95 23.20 -32.04
CA TYR A 3 37.66 23.15 -32.72
C TYR A 3 36.56 23.85 -31.91
N ASP A 4 35.85 24.52 -32.61
CA ASP A 4 35.13 25.77 -32.60
C ASP A 4 33.74 25.68 -31.94
N ARG A 5 33.29 26.82 -31.42
CA ARG A 5 31.94 27.02 -30.82
C ARG A 5 30.94 27.29 -31.93
N HIS A 6 29.82 26.59 -31.96
CA HIS A 6 28.64 27.04 -32.69
C HIS A 6 27.52 27.43 -31.73
N SER A 7 27.29 28.73 -31.71
CA SER A 7 26.16 29.42 -31.13
C SER A 7 24.86 29.12 -31.88
N ILE A 8 23.81 28.70 -31.18
CA ILE A 8 22.45 28.62 -31.74
C ILE A 8 21.61 29.76 -31.13
N LEU A 9 21.18 30.62 -32.04
CA LEU A 9 20.34 31.81 -31.85
C LEU A 9 18.95 31.44 -31.35
N TRP A 10 18.53 32.09 -30.26
CA TRP A 10 17.12 32.14 -29.83
C TRP A 10 16.37 33.18 -30.67
N LYS A 11 15.41 32.74 -31.47
CA LYS A 11 14.40 33.62 -32.07
C LYS A 11 13.27 33.88 -31.07
N SER A 12 13.15 35.13 -30.66
CA SER A 12 12.04 35.67 -29.91
C SER A 12 10.76 35.68 -30.77
N TYR A 13 9.72 35.00 -30.34
CA TYR A 13 8.36 35.14 -30.88
C TYR A 13 7.65 36.25 -30.10
N GLN A 14 7.37 37.39 -30.77
CA GLN A 14 6.47 38.45 -30.28
C GLN A 14 5.04 37.99 -30.52
N GLN A 15 4.21 38.04 -29.49
CA GLN A 15 2.75 37.89 -29.58
C GLN A 15 2.11 39.27 -29.97
N PRO A 16 1.10 39.30 -30.86
CA PRO A 16 0.37 40.51 -31.15
C PRO A 16 -0.72 40.75 -30.08
N SER A 17 -0.79 41.99 -29.62
CA SER A 17 -1.80 42.53 -28.71
C SER A 17 -3.15 42.68 -29.46
N LEU A 18 -4.17 41.93 -29.05
CA LEU A 18 -5.57 42.16 -29.44
C LEU A 18 -6.23 43.12 -28.44
N GLN A 19 -6.36 44.39 -28.83
CA GLN A 19 -7.28 45.34 -28.20
C GLN A 19 -8.70 45.05 -28.68
N ALA A 20 -9.55 44.52 -27.78
CA ALA A 20 -10.96 44.41 -28.00
C ALA A 20 -11.65 45.76 -27.69
N VAL A 21 -12.23 46.35 -28.71
CA VAL A 21 -13.09 47.56 -28.61
C VAL A 21 -14.48 47.09 -28.14
N LEU A 22 -14.90 47.52 -26.96
CA LEU A 22 -16.28 47.34 -26.48
C LEU A 22 -17.15 48.50 -26.92
N PRO A 23 -18.39 48.29 -27.42
CA PRO A 23 -19.30 49.36 -27.75
C PRO A 23 -19.93 49.96 -26.47
N ARG A 24 -20.00 51.30 -26.43
CA ARG A 24 -20.72 52.07 -25.41
C ARG A 24 -22.22 51.88 -25.58
N ALA A 25 -22.90 51.37 -24.56
CA ALA A 25 -24.34 51.34 -24.45
C ALA A 25 -24.82 52.65 -23.76
N ASP A 26 -25.72 53.36 -24.42
CA ASP A 26 -26.39 54.54 -23.90
C ASP A 26 -27.34 54.19 -22.74
N LEU A 27 -27.04 54.68 -21.55
CA LEU A 27 -27.91 54.60 -20.38
C LEU A 27 -28.99 55.67 -20.48
N LYS A 28 -30.21 55.26 -20.78
CA LYS A 28 -31.40 56.08 -20.54
C LYS A 28 -31.71 56.09 -19.06
N THR A 29 -31.75 57.29 -18.47
CA THR A 29 -32.17 57.57 -17.11
C THR A 29 -33.67 57.32 -16.97
N GLU A 30 -34.09 56.26 -16.29
CA GLU A 30 -35.45 56.10 -15.77
C GLU A 30 -35.57 56.69 -14.38
N GLU A 31 -36.54 57.58 -14.21
CA GLU A 31 -36.89 58.18 -12.92
C GLU A 31 -37.40 57.11 -11.93
N PHE A 32 -36.64 56.91 -10.85
CA PHE A 32 -37.07 56.01 -9.76
C PHE A 32 -38.00 56.80 -8.82
N MET A 33 -39.28 56.45 -8.80
CA MET A 33 -40.27 56.84 -7.83
C MET A 33 -39.91 56.29 -6.46
N GLN A 34 -39.59 57.16 -5.49
CA GLN A 34 -39.26 56.77 -4.10
C GLN A 34 -40.55 56.44 -3.32
N PRO A 35 -40.68 55.23 -2.75
CA PRO A 35 -41.82 54.93 -1.84
C PRO A 35 -41.64 55.62 -0.49
N LYS A 36 -42.67 56.35 -0.06
CA LYS A 36 -42.74 57.00 1.26
C LYS A 36 -43.06 55.94 2.33
N PHE A 37 -42.06 55.51 3.11
CA PHE A 37 -42.26 54.62 4.24
C PHE A 37 -42.75 55.41 5.46
N THR A 38 -43.93 55.02 6.04
CA THR A 38 -44.44 55.58 7.29
C THR A 38 -43.84 54.82 8.51
N ARG A 39 -43.69 55.54 9.64
CA ARG A 39 -43.06 55.03 10.89
C ARG A 39 -43.72 53.74 11.44
N ARG A 40 -44.90 53.38 11.00
CA ARG A 40 -45.58 52.09 11.40
C ARG A 40 -45.10 50.87 10.61
N SER A 41 -44.54 51.04 9.43
CA SER A 41 -44.02 49.93 8.63
C SER A 41 -42.63 49.47 9.10
N LEU A 42 -41.90 50.26 9.89
CA LEU A 42 -40.57 49.90 10.40
C LEU A 42 -40.59 49.00 11.64
N LEU A 43 -41.71 48.93 12.39
CA LEU A 43 -41.81 48.09 13.56
C LEU A 43 -42.26 46.63 13.23
N ALA A 44 -42.89 46.39 12.07
CA ALA A 44 -43.29 45.04 11.63
C ALA A 44 -42.14 44.29 10.93
N ALA A 45 -41.14 45.01 10.35
CA ALA A 45 -39.99 44.42 9.70
C ALA A 45 -38.90 43.95 10.68
N GLY A 46 -38.88 44.51 11.92
CA GLY A 46 -37.87 44.18 12.94
C GLY A 46 -38.09 42.81 13.60
N ALA A 47 -39.31 42.29 13.64
CA ALA A 47 -39.61 41.03 14.29
C ALA A 47 -39.37 39.79 13.40
N SER A 48 -39.35 39.97 12.07
CA SER A 48 -39.11 38.86 11.11
C SER A 48 -37.60 38.59 10.82
N LEU A 49 -36.70 39.54 11.20
CA LEU A 49 -35.27 39.38 11.00
C LEU A 49 -34.55 38.63 12.13
N LEU A 50 -35.23 38.46 13.30
CA LEU A 50 -34.65 37.72 14.42
C LEU A 50 -34.91 36.21 14.34
N ALA A 51 -35.79 35.72 13.44
CA ALA A 51 -36.08 34.31 13.24
C ALA A 51 -35.18 33.63 12.18
N LEU A 52 -34.40 34.39 11.38
CA LEU A 52 -33.46 33.86 10.39
C LEU A 52 -32.05 33.65 10.93
N GLY A 53 -31.79 34.01 12.19
CA GLY A 53 -30.45 33.92 12.79
C GLY A 53 -30.07 32.56 13.36
N ALA A 54 -30.92 31.54 13.29
CA ALA A 54 -30.69 30.24 13.91
C ALA A 54 -30.77 29.06 12.93
N LEU A 55 -30.49 29.29 11.64
CA LEU A 55 -30.11 28.16 10.80
C LEU A 55 -28.69 27.77 11.20
N PRO A 56 -28.44 26.56 11.71
CA PRO A 56 -27.09 26.11 11.89
C PRO A 56 -26.41 26.24 10.53
N ASN A 57 -25.35 27.03 10.45
CA ASN A 57 -24.49 27.00 9.29
C ASN A 57 -24.01 25.57 9.12
N ALA A 58 -24.73 24.79 8.33
CA ALA A 58 -24.25 23.55 7.79
C ALA A 58 -23.10 23.91 6.84
N ARG A 59 -21.95 24.33 7.43
CA ARG A 59 -20.70 24.35 6.68
C ARG A 59 -20.55 22.92 6.16
N ALA A 60 -20.69 22.75 4.87
CA ALA A 60 -20.29 21.51 4.23
C ALA A 60 -18.87 21.21 4.74
N GLN A 61 -18.75 20.25 5.62
CA GLN A 61 -17.46 19.90 6.22
C GLN A 61 -16.58 19.42 5.05
N THR A 62 -15.57 20.21 4.69
CA THR A 62 -14.64 19.83 3.62
C THR A 62 -14.02 18.51 4.01
N LYS A 63 -14.24 17.48 3.19
CA LYS A 63 -13.69 16.16 3.45
C LYS A 63 -12.17 16.20 3.40
N THR A 64 -11.53 15.48 4.31
CA THR A 64 -10.08 15.31 4.27
C THR A 64 -9.73 14.38 3.12
N LYS A 65 -8.87 14.83 2.21
CA LYS A 65 -8.38 14.03 1.09
C LYS A 65 -7.37 13.00 1.62
N LEU A 66 -7.55 11.74 1.19
CA LEU A 66 -6.67 10.63 1.50
C LEU A 66 -6.17 10.00 0.20
N ARG A 67 -5.02 10.49 -0.31
CA ARG A 67 -4.32 9.81 -1.42
C ARG A 67 -3.73 8.52 -0.88
N PHE A 68 -4.02 7.45 -1.57
CA PHE A 68 -3.58 6.10 -1.21
C PHE A 68 -2.70 5.51 -2.31
N SER A 69 -1.56 4.94 -1.97
CA SER A 69 -0.65 4.26 -2.91
C SER A 69 -0.51 2.78 -2.61
N SER A 70 -0.45 1.96 -3.66
CA SER A 70 -0.18 0.53 -3.54
C SER A 70 0.67 0.00 -4.70
N ALA A 71 1.45 -1.06 -4.43
CA ALA A 71 2.17 -1.78 -5.47
C ALA A 71 1.28 -2.74 -6.27
N PHE A 72 0.18 -3.23 -5.70
CA PHE A 72 -0.77 -4.10 -6.40
C PHE A 72 -1.70 -3.30 -7.30
N THR A 73 -2.21 -3.96 -8.35
CA THR A 73 -3.11 -3.35 -9.34
C THR A 73 -4.56 -3.31 -8.84
N GLU A 74 -5.42 -2.55 -9.51
CA GLU A 74 -6.85 -2.45 -9.19
C GLU A 74 -7.61 -3.78 -9.32
N GLN A 75 -7.08 -4.73 -10.10
CA GLN A 75 -7.65 -6.07 -10.28
C GLN A 75 -7.32 -7.02 -9.12
N ASP A 76 -6.41 -6.65 -8.23
CA ASP A 76 -6.11 -7.42 -7.03
C ASP A 76 -7.30 -7.35 -6.06
N LEU A 77 -7.64 -8.47 -5.43
CA LEU A 77 -8.76 -8.53 -4.47
C LEU A 77 -8.61 -7.57 -3.28
N ARG A 78 -7.39 -7.22 -2.93
CA ARG A 78 -7.13 -6.20 -1.91
C ARG A 78 -7.75 -4.86 -2.28
N ALA A 79 -7.80 -4.53 -3.58
CA ALA A 79 -8.44 -3.30 -4.04
C ALA A 79 -9.91 -3.23 -3.64
N ASP A 80 -10.64 -4.35 -3.68
CA ASP A 80 -12.04 -4.40 -3.24
C ASP A 80 -12.18 -4.12 -1.73
N ALA A 81 -11.25 -4.62 -0.91
CA ALA A 81 -11.22 -4.30 0.52
C ALA A 81 -11.02 -2.80 0.76
N TYR A 82 -10.07 -2.17 0.04
CA TYR A 82 -9.84 -0.73 0.14
C TYR A 82 -11.02 0.09 -0.41
N LYS A 83 -11.72 -0.37 -1.45
CA LYS A 83 -12.96 0.26 -1.95
C LYS A 83 -14.09 0.15 -0.93
N SER A 84 -14.23 -1.00 -0.25
CA SER A 84 -15.21 -1.19 0.83
C SER A 84 -14.90 -0.30 2.03
N PHE A 85 -13.64 -0.22 2.42
CA PHE A 85 -13.19 0.71 3.44
C PHE A 85 -13.49 2.17 3.06
N ALA A 86 -13.15 2.60 1.84
CA ALA A 86 -13.43 3.95 1.34
C ALA A 86 -14.93 4.29 1.40
N ALA A 87 -15.80 3.34 1.04
CA ALA A 87 -17.24 3.52 1.13
C ALA A 87 -17.73 3.72 2.57
N ALA A 88 -17.09 3.07 3.56
CA ALA A 88 -17.44 3.21 4.98
C ALA A 88 -17.02 4.56 5.58
N ILE A 89 -15.98 5.20 5.04
CA ILE A 89 -15.45 6.47 5.56
C ILE A 89 -15.85 7.71 4.72
N LYS A 90 -16.60 7.51 3.64
CA LYS A 90 -16.90 8.53 2.59
C LYS A 90 -17.49 9.84 3.09
N ASP A 91 -18.17 9.82 4.24
CA ASP A 91 -18.84 11.04 4.76
C ASP A 91 -17.85 12.08 5.27
N ARG A 92 -16.66 11.65 5.71
CA ARG A 92 -15.62 12.50 6.29
C ARG A 92 -14.36 12.59 5.44
N TYR A 93 -14.10 11.57 4.62
CA TYR A 93 -12.86 11.43 3.87
C TYR A 93 -13.15 11.25 2.38
N ASP A 94 -12.26 11.84 1.56
CA ASP A 94 -12.21 11.66 0.11
C ASP A 94 -11.03 10.74 -0.22
N PHE A 95 -11.32 9.45 -0.41
CA PHE A 95 -10.30 8.43 -0.65
C PHE A 95 -9.95 8.38 -2.14
N GLU A 96 -8.69 8.70 -2.47
CA GLU A 96 -8.18 8.75 -3.84
C GLU A 96 -7.10 7.69 -4.04
N PRO A 97 -7.43 6.51 -4.61
CA PRO A 97 -6.48 5.42 -4.78
C PRO A 97 -5.61 5.56 -6.02
N TYR A 98 -4.34 5.22 -5.88
CA TYR A 98 -3.34 5.10 -6.93
C TYR A 98 -2.75 3.67 -6.90
N TRP A 99 -3.26 2.81 -7.77
CA TRP A 99 -2.89 1.41 -7.86
C TRP A 99 -1.65 1.19 -8.73
N GLY A 100 -0.92 0.08 -8.49
CA GLY A 100 0.15 -0.38 -9.38
C GLY A 100 1.36 0.55 -9.46
N ASN A 101 1.73 1.21 -8.36
CA ASN A 101 2.86 2.15 -8.29
C ASN A 101 2.72 3.39 -9.21
N THR A 102 1.50 3.80 -9.56
CA THR A 102 1.28 4.95 -10.45
C THR A 102 1.61 6.29 -9.81
N LEU A 103 1.60 6.40 -8.47
CA LEU A 103 1.94 7.64 -7.77
C LEU A 103 3.38 7.64 -7.25
N PHE A 104 3.83 6.51 -6.67
CA PHE A 104 5.18 6.34 -6.14
C PHE A 104 5.76 5.00 -6.59
N LYS A 105 7.09 4.94 -6.78
CA LYS A 105 7.79 3.68 -7.06
C LYS A 105 7.78 2.79 -5.83
N GLN A 106 7.63 1.48 -6.03
CA GLN A 106 7.65 0.48 -4.96
C GLN A 106 8.89 0.64 -4.06
N GLY A 107 8.66 0.73 -2.76
CA GLY A 107 9.70 0.90 -1.74
C GLY A 107 10.10 2.35 -1.46
N THR A 108 9.39 3.35 -2.05
CA THR A 108 9.58 4.78 -1.76
C THR A 108 8.40 5.41 -1.03
N GLU A 109 7.31 4.67 -0.84
CA GLU A 109 6.04 5.14 -0.30
C GLU A 109 6.15 5.57 1.17
N LEU A 110 6.96 4.87 1.98
CA LEU A 110 7.19 5.24 3.38
C LEU A 110 7.76 6.66 3.50
N ILE A 111 8.74 6.99 2.68
CA ILE A 111 9.34 8.33 2.67
C ILE A 111 8.33 9.38 2.21
N ALA A 112 7.47 9.06 1.25
CA ALA A 112 6.41 9.96 0.80
C ALA A 112 5.39 10.23 1.93
N LEU A 113 5.02 9.19 2.69
CA LEU A 113 4.12 9.28 3.84
C LEU A 113 4.71 10.18 4.94
N GLN A 114 5.99 9.95 5.31
CA GLN A 114 6.72 10.72 6.32
C GLN A 114 6.85 12.21 5.95
N ARG A 115 7.04 12.51 4.65
CA ARG A 115 7.15 13.88 4.13
C ARG A 115 5.81 14.60 3.94
N GLY A 116 4.68 13.93 4.20
CA GLY A 116 3.34 14.47 3.98
C GLY A 116 2.95 14.59 2.50
N ASN A 117 3.66 13.88 1.60
CA ASN A 117 3.34 13.81 0.18
C ASN A 117 2.33 12.71 -0.13
N LEU A 118 1.96 11.90 0.86
CA LEU A 118 1.00 10.80 0.79
C LEU A 118 0.26 10.71 2.13
N GLU A 119 -1.01 10.40 2.12
CA GLU A 119 -1.83 10.30 3.33
C GLU A 119 -2.00 8.86 3.81
N MET A 120 -2.12 7.89 2.88
CA MET A 120 -2.29 6.48 3.18
C MET A 120 -1.52 5.58 2.22
N VAL A 121 -1.17 4.38 2.68
CA VAL A 121 -0.39 3.42 1.90
C VAL A 121 -0.72 1.98 2.29
N ASN A 122 -0.61 1.07 1.31
CA ASN A 122 -0.42 -0.35 1.57
C ASN A 122 1.09 -0.62 1.61
N LEU A 123 1.66 -0.65 2.82
CA LEU A 123 3.10 -0.61 3.06
C LEU A 123 3.64 -2.00 3.38
N ALA A 124 4.72 -2.40 2.71
CA ALA A 124 5.42 -3.63 3.05
C ALA A 124 6.16 -3.49 4.41
N PRO A 125 6.07 -4.45 5.34
CA PRO A 125 6.78 -4.42 6.61
C PRO A 125 8.29 -4.28 6.46
N ALA A 126 8.84 -4.80 5.37
CA ALA A 126 10.25 -4.66 5.01
C ALA A 126 10.69 -3.20 4.81
N ASP A 127 9.79 -2.30 4.41
CA ASP A 127 10.10 -0.87 4.28
C ASP A 127 10.19 -0.19 5.65
N ILE A 128 9.40 -0.64 6.62
CA ILE A 128 9.49 -0.20 8.03
C ILE A 128 10.84 -0.64 8.61
N SER A 129 11.26 -1.88 8.35
CA SER A 129 12.51 -2.45 8.86
C SER A 129 13.77 -1.66 8.44
N LYS A 130 13.72 -0.94 7.31
CA LYS A 130 14.84 -0.09 6.86
C LYS A 130 15.20 1.00 7.86
N GLN A 131 14.22 1.51 8.60
CA GLN A 131 14.40 2.61 9.56
C GLN A 131 14.22 2.16 11.02
N VAL A 132 13.50 1.06 11.24
CA VAL A 132 13.25 0.45 12.54
C VAL A 132 13.74 -1.00 12.52
N PRO A 133 15.03 -1.27 12.80
CA PRO A 133 15.65 -2.60 12.65
C PRO A 133 14.91 -3.72 13.40
N ALA A 134 14.29 -3.41 14.56
CA ALA A 134 13.45 -4.35 15.30
C ALA A 134 12.33 -4.98 14.46
N TRP A 135 11.79 -4.24 13.47
CA TRP A 135 10.75 -4.72 12.55
C TRP A 135 11.23 -5.84 11.61
N SER A 136 12.54 -6.11 11.55
CA SER A 136 13.07 -7.28 10.83
C SER A 136 12.49 -8.61 11.37
N LEU A 137 12.10 -8.66 12.65
CA LEU A 137 11.38 -9.81 13.19
C LEU A 137 10.06 -10.02 12.46
N MET A 138 9.27 -8.95 12.26
CA MET A 138 7.95 -9.01 11.61
C MET A 138 8.02 -9.39 10.13
N THR A 139 9.22 -9.36 9.53
CA THR A 139 9.48 -9.77 8.13
C THR A 139 10.15 -11.14 8.03
N SER A 140 10.44 -11.79 9.16
CA SER A 140 11.24 -12.99 9.15
C SER A 140 10.50 -14.18 8.55
N ALA A 141 11.26 -15.02 7.84
CA ALA A 141 10.73 -16.24 7.24
C ALA A 141 10.16 -17.19 8.30
N TYR A 142 9.02 -17.80 8.00
CA TYR A 142 8.31 -18.78 8.85
C TYR A 142 7.88 -18.27 10.23
N LEU A 143 7.76 -16.93 10.42
CA LEU A 143 7.27 -16.35 11.67
C LEU A 143 5.78 -16.64 11.89
N PHE A 144 4.96 -16.29 10.91
CA PHE A 144 3.51 -16.48 11.01
C PHE A 144 3.09 -17.82 10.42
N ARG A 145 2.12 -18.47 11.05
CA ARG A 145 1.57 -19.77 10.60
C ARG A 145 0.51 -19.59 9.50
N ASP A 146 -0.36 -18.58 9.68
CA ASP A 146 -1.50 -18.29 8.82
C ASP A 146 -2.05 -16.87 9.05
N ALA A 147 -3.13 -16.52 8.35
CA ALA A 147 -3.80 -15.21 8.49
C ALA A 147 -4.34 -14.97 9.92
N ALA A 148 -4.83 -16.01 10.60
CA ALA A 148 -5.38 -15.88 11.94
C ALA A 148 -4.27 -15.59 12.96
N HIS A 149 -3.14 -16.28 12.85
CA HIS A 149 -1.96 -16.03 13.68
C HIS A 149 -1.37 -14.63 13.44
N LEU A 150 -1.29 -14.19 12.17
CA LEU A 150 -0.90 -12.82 11.83
C LEU A 150 -1.80 -11.79 12.52
N LYS A 151 -3.13 -11.92 12.37
CA LYS A 151 -4.10 -11.01 13.00
C LYS A 151 -3.97 -11.02 14.51
N LYS A 152 -3.93 -12.20 15.13
CA LYS A 152 -3.76 -12.36 16.59
C LYS A 152 -2.48 -11.68 17.09
N THR A 153 -1.39 -11.79 16.33
CA THR A 153 -0.13 -11.12 16.67
C THR A 153 -0.29 -9.61 16.70
N PHE A 154 -0.87 -9.00 15.66
CA PHE A 154 -1.07 -7.55 15.64
C PHE A 154 -2.02 -7.04 16.73
N GLN A 155 -2.97 -7.86 17.18
CA GLN A 155 -3.89 -7.54 18.26
C GLN A 155 -3.32 -7.81 19.66
N SER A 156 -2.20 -8.52 19.77
CA SER A 156 -1.54 -8.84 21.03
C SER A 156 -0.67 -7.68 21.57
N ASP A 157 -0.18 -7.81 22.80
CA ASP A 157 0.74 -6.83 23.40
C ASP A 157 2.01 -6.67 22.56
N VAL A 158 2.58 -7.79 22.07
CA VAL A 158 3.79 -7.72 21.26
C VAL A 158 3.53 -6.99 19.95
N GLY A 159 2.37 -7.18 19.30
CA GLY A 159 2.00 -6.46 18.09
C GLY A 159 1.82 -4.96 18.33
N ARG A 160 1.18 -4.59 19.45
CA ARG A 160 1.04 -3.19 19.86
C ARG A 160 2.39 -2.52 20.11
N ASP A 161 3.37 -3.25 20.69
CA ASP A 161 4.73 -2.74 20.86
C ASP A 161 5.37 -2.38 19.52
N PHE A 162 5.23 -3.25 18.49
CA PHE A 162 5.73 -2.97 17.14
C PHE A 162 5.01 -1.81 16.45
N ILE A 163 3.67 -1.72 16.56
CA ILE A 163 2.89 -0.59 16.05
C ILE A 163 3.36 0.71 16.70
N LYS A 164 3.57 0.69 18.02
CA LYS A 164 4.08 1.84 18.76
C LYS A 164 5.48 2.25 18.30
N MET A 165 6.40 1.30 18.08
CA MET A 165 7.73 1.63 17.53
C MET A 165 7.64 2.35 16.17
N ALA A 166 6.78 1.88 15.28
CA ALA A 166 6.56 2.54 13.99
C ALA A 166 5.96 3.95 14.17
N ARG A 167 5.03 4.10 15.10
CA ARG A 167 4.43 5.40 15.42
C ARG A 167 5.46 6.39 15.95
N ASP A 168 6.26 5.97 16.93
CA ASP A 168 7.21 6.84 17.61
C ASP A 168 8.40 7.23 16.72
N GLN A 169 8.89 6.31 15.90
CA GLN A 169 10.12 6.52 15.13
C GLN A 169 9.88 7.01 13.69
N LEU A 170 8.71 6.73 13.12
CA LEU A 170 8.44 7.02 11.71
C LEU A 170 7.32 8.04 11.49
N ASP A 171 6.61 8.42 12.54
CA ASP A 171 5.39 9.26 12.48
C ASP A 171 4.31 8.69 11.54
N ILE A 172 4.13 7.37 11.56
CA ILE A 172 3.07 6.68 10.81
C ILE A 172 2.16 5.92 11.77
N GLN A 173 0.87 5.86 11.45
CA GLN A 173 -0.07 4.99 12.15
C GLN A 173 -0.34 3.74 11.33
N ILE A 174 0.01 2.58 11.86
CA ILE A 174 -0.40 1.28 11.32
C ILE A 174 -1.82 1.01 11.79
N ILE A 175 -2.74 0.77 10.84
CA ILE A 175 -4.15 0.53 11.11
C ILE A 175 -4.41 -0.96 11.27
N THR A 176 -4.05 -1.79 10.28
CA THR A 176 -4.30 -3.24 10.32
C THR A 176 -3.35 -3.97 9.36
N PRO A 177 -2.98 -5.23 9.63
CA PRO A 177 -2.30 -6.06 8.66
C PRO A 177 -3.26 -6.47 7.53
N VAL A 178 -2.75 -6.52 6.31
CA VAL A 178 -3.49 -6.86 5.09
C VAL A 178 -2.87 -8.14 4.53
N TYR A 179 -3.39 -9.29 4.93
CA TYR A 179 -2.97 -10.61 4.44
C TYR A 179 -3.23 -10.75 2.94
N PHE A 180 -2.35 -11.40 2.19
CA PHE A 180 -2.56 -11.69 0.77
C PHE A 180 -2.01 -13.05 0.31
N GLY A 181 -1.89 -13.99 1.23
CA GLY A 181 -1.56 -15.40 0.92
C GLY A 181 -0.17 -15.82 1.36
N SER A 182 0.08 -17.13 1.30
CA SER A 182 1.40 -17.70 1.57
C SER A 182 2.29 -17.61 0.34
N ARG A 183 3.51 -17.06 0.51
CA ARG A 183 4.46 -16.88 -0.60
C ARG A 183 5.17 -18.19 -0.92
N ASN A 184 5.20 -18.50 -2.20
CA ASN A 184 5.80 -19.69 -2.75
C ASN A 184 6.74 -19.35 -3.91
N VAL A 185 7.74 -20.18 -4.14
CA VAL A 185 8.68 -19.98 -5.25
C VAL A 185 8.06 -20.46 -6.55
N ASN A 186 8.17 -19.67 -7.61
CA ASN A 186 7.71 -19.97 -8.95
C ASN A 186 8.88 -19.81 -9.91
N LEU A 187 9.27 -20.89 -10.63
CA LEU A 187 10.51 -20.97 -11.41
C LEU A 187 10.25 -21.20 -12.89
N LYS A 188 11.11 -20.60 -13.72
CA LYS A 188 11.20 -20.82 -15.17
C LYS A 188 11.98 -22.10 -15.50
N PRO A 189 13.20 -22.36 -14.95
CA PRO A 189 13.92 -23.58 -15.22
C PRO A 189 13.22 -24.79 -14.57
N ASP A 190 13.24 -25.93 -15.29
CA ASP A 190 12.77 -27.22 -14.78
C ASP A 190 13.86 -27.88 -13.92
N ARG A 191 14.05 -27.32 -12.72
CA ARG A 191 15.04 -27.81 -11.74
C ARG A 191 14.30 -28.26 -10.48
N GLN A 192 14.50 -29.50 -10.06
CA GLN A 192 13.88 -29.97 -8.83
C GLN A 192 14.54 -29.34 -7.62
N ILE A 193 13.72 -28.69 -6.81
CA ILE A 193 14.11 -28.04 -5.56
C ILE A 193 13.59 -28.88 -4.39
N ARG A 194 14.49 -29.44 -3.59
CA ARG A 194 14.17 -30.20 -2.38
C ARG A 194 14.57 -29.48 -1.11
N THR A 195 15.73 -28.81 -1.15
CA THR A 195 16.34 -28.12 -0.01
C THR A 195 16.82 -26.72 -0.43
N PRO A 196 17.17 -25.83 0.51
CA PRO A 196 17.78 -24.53 0.18
C PRO A 196 19.03 -24.61 -0.70
N ALA A 197 19.82 -25.69 -0.59
CA ALA A 197 21.01 -25.87 -1.41
C ALA A 197 20.68 -25.99 -2.91
N ASP A 198 19.50 -26.52 -3.25
CA ASP A 198 19.05 -26.64 -4.63
C ASP A 198 18.67 -25.28 -5.24
N MET A 199 18.46 -24.24 -4.43
CA MET A 199 18.19 -22.87 -4.89
C MET A 199 19.47 -22.13 -5.31
N ALA A 200 20.66 -22.67 -5.05
CA ALA A 200 21.92 -22.00 -5.37
C ALA A 200 22.01 -21.68 -6.87
N GLY A 201 22.37 -20.43 -7.20
CA GLY A 201 22.48 -19.94 -8.57
C GLY A 201 21.16 -19.51 -9.21
N ILE A 202 19.99 -19.78 -8.61
CA ILE A 202 18.69 -19.29 -9.09
C ILE A 202 18.60 -17.79 -8.88
N LYS A 203 18.50 -17.02 -9.97
CA LYS A 203 18.21 -15.60 -9.93
C LYS A 203 16.72 -15.41 -9.56
N LEU A 204 16.46 -15.40 -8.26
CA LEU A 204 15.09 -15.25 -7.76
C LEU A 204 14.75 -13.77 -7.66
N ARG A 205 13.75 -13.32 -8.39
CA ARG A 205 13.24 -11.96 -8.22
C ARG A 205 12.71 -11.77 -6.81
N MET A 206 13.18 -10.73 -6.20
CA MET A 206 12.62 -10.19 -4.95
C MET A 206 12.17 -8.73 -5.16
N PRO A 207 11.22 -8.21 -4.39
CA PRO A 207 10.96 -6.77 -4.37
C PRO A 207 12.24 -5.96 -4.07
N PRO A 208 12.33 -4.67 -4.48
CA PRO A 208 13.45 -3.82 -4.12
C PRO A 208 13.57 -3.62 -2.61
N GLY A 209 14.78 -3.64 -2.09
CA GLY A 209 15.11 -3.40 -0.69
C GLY A 209 15.88 -4.53 -0.03
N GLU A 210 16.75 -4.18 0.93
CA GLU A 210 17.70 -5.09 1.57
C GLU A 210 17.02 -6.29 2.24
N PHE A 211 15.95 -6.06 3.00
CA PHE A 211 15.24 -7.16 3.69
C PHE A 211 14.60 -8.16 2.72
N TRP A 212 14.12 -7.70 1.56
CA TRP A 212 13.63 -8.59 0.52
C TRP A 212 14.76 -9.41 -0.11
N GLN A 213 15.92 -8.76 -0.38
CA GLN A 213 17.09 -9.48 -0.89
C GLN A 213 17.53 -10.54 0.12
N PHE A 214 17.59 -10.17 1.42
CA PHE A 214 17.93 -11.12 2.46
C PHE A 214 16.93 -12.27 2.59
N LEU A 215 15.63 -12.03 2.38
CA LEU A 215 14.64 -13.11 2.34
C LEU A 215 14.98 -14.13 1.24
N GLY A 216 15.32 -13.67 0.03
CA GLY A 216 15.76 -14.55 -1.05
C GLY A 216 17.02 -15.35 -0.69
N GLU A 217 18.02 -14.71 -0.08
CA GLU A 217 19.23 -15.38 0.42
C GLU A 217 18.90 -16.40 1.52
N SER A 218 17.92 -16.09 2.38
CA SER A 218 17.53 -16.95 3.50
C SER A 218 16.85 -18.25 3.08
N ILE A 219 16.42 -18.34 1.82
CA ILE A 219 15.89 -19.58 1.21
C ILE A 219 16.87 -20.21 0.20
N GLY A 220 18.12 -19.70 0.15
CA GLY A 220 19.21 -20.27 -0.64
C GLY A 220 19.34 -19.75 -2.06
N ALA A 221 18.53 -18.78 -2.50
CA ALA A 221 18.55 -18.22 -3.85
C ALA A 221 19.55 -17.07 -4.01
N ASN A 222 19.77 -16.64 -5.26
CA ASN A 222 20.45 -15.40 -5.60
C ASN A 222 19.39 -14.34 -5.88
N PRO A 223 19.10 -13.44 -4.92
CA PRO A 223 18.03 -12.47 -5.07
C PRO A 223 18.37 -11.41 -6.11
N THR A 224 17.40 -11.03 -6.92
CA THR A 224 17.50 -10.00 -7.95
C THR A 224 16.38 -8.98 -7.75
N PRO A 225 16.69 -7.71 -7.44
CA PRO A 225 15.67 -6.69 -7.19
C PRO A 225 14.99 -6.25 -8.50
N VAL A 226 13.67 -6.47 -8.61
CA VAL A 226 12.84 -6.02 -9.74
C VAL A 226 11.50 -5.53 -9.21
N ALA A 227 11.00 -4.38 -9.68
CA ALA A 227 9.68 -3.86 -9.31
C ALA A 227 8.57 -4.82 -9.73
N TYR A 228 7.46 -4.87 -8.96
CA TYR A 228 6.40 -5.87 -9.18
C TYR A 228 5.81 -5.84 -10.58
N ALA A 229 5.57 -4.63 -11.13
CA ALA A 229 5.03 -4.47 -12.48
C ALA A 229 5.96 -4.98 -13.60
N GLU A 230 7.26 -5.14 -13.33
CA GLU A 230 8.28 -5.53 -14.31
C GLU A 230 8.56 -7.04 -14.29
N VAL A 231 8.01 -7.78 -13.33
CA VAL A 231 8.35 -9.20 -13.09
C VAL A 231 8.03 -10.10 -14.28
N TYR A 232 6.86 -9.92 -14.92
CA TYR A 232 6.48 -10.73 -16.08
C TYR A 232 7.50 -10.60 -17.21
N THR A 233 7.87 -9.37 -17.56
CA THR A 233 8.85 -9.09 -18.62
C THR A 233 10.23 -9.61 -18.28
N ALA A 234 10.66 -9.50 -17.01
CA ALA A 234 11.95 -10.02 -16.55
C ALA A 234 12.00 -11.56 -16.60
N LEU A 235 10.91 -12.26 -16.25
CA LEU A 235 10.78 -13.71 -16.42
C LEU A 235 10.79 -14.09 -17.90
N GLN A 236 10.02 -13.39 -18.73
CA GLN A 236 9.92 -13.68 -20.16
C GLN A 236 11.27 -13.57 -20.85
N SER A 237 12.02 -12.49 -20.61
CA SER A 237 13.35 -12.25 -21.17
C SER A 237 14.45 -13.15 -20.59
N GLY A 238 14.23 -13.80 -19.44
CA GLY A 238 15.24 -14.58 -18.73
C GLY A 238 16.24 -13.74 -17.93
N ALA A 239 15.94 -12.47 -17.68
CA ALA A 239 16.72 -11.64 -16.76
C ALA A 239 16.72 -12.21 -15.33
N ILE A 240 15.62 -12.89 -14.97
CA ILE A 240 15.44 -13.65 -13.73
C ILE A 240 14.97 -15.09 -14.05
N ASP A 241 15.30 -16.01 -13.16
CA ASP A 241 14.95 -17.44 -13.29
C ASP A 241 13.64 -17.78 -12.59
N GLY A 242 13.21 -16.94 -11.66
CA GLY A 242 11.99 -17.15 -10.90
C GLY A 242 11.59 -15.94 -10.08
N GLN A 243 10.50 -16.07 -9.38
CA GLN A 243 9.94 -15.08 -8.46
C GLN A 243 9.30 -15.78 -7.26
N ASP A 244 9.01 -15.05 -6.19
CA ASP A 244 8.20 -15.53 -5.08
C ASP A 244 6.95 -14.65 -4.93
N ASN A 245 5.80 -15.28 -4.82
CA ASN A 245 4.51 -14.64 -4.49
C ASN A 245 3.49 -15.68 -4.05
N PRO A 246 2.36 -15.25 -3.45
CA PRO A 246 1.20 -16.10 -3.29
C PRO A 246 0.65 -16.57 -4.64
N LEU A 247 -0.02 -17.72 -4.63
CA LEU A 247 -0.56 -18.34 -5.85
C LEU A 247 -1.57 -17.45 -6.55
N VAL A 248 -2.43 -16.76 -5.80
CA VAL A 248 -3.44 -15.85 -6.35
C VAL A 248 -2.79 -14.69 -7.11
N ALA A 249 -1.76 -14.08 -6.53
CA ALA A 249 -1.01 -13.01 -7.18
C ALA A 249 -0.28 -13.51 -8.44
N SER A 250 0.30 -14.71 -8.38
CA SER A 250 0.98 -15.34 -9.53
C SER A 250 0.01 -15.66 -10.68
N LYS A 251 -1.26 -16.01 -10.36
CA LYS A 251 -2.32 -16.20 -11.36
C LYS A 251 -2.74 -14.87 -11.98
N LEU A 252 -3.00 -13.86 -11.16
CA LEU A 252 -3.42 -12.53 -11.61
C LEU A 252 -2.40 -11.89 -12.55
N MET A 253 -1.12 -11.95 -12.18
CA MET A 253 -0.01 -11.37 -12.94
C MET A 253 0.49 -12.30 -14.07
N LYS A 254 -0.18 -13.42 -14.29
CA LYS A 254 0.09 -14.40 -15.36
C LYS A 254 1.53 -14.96 -15.36
N PHE A 255 2.21 -14.96 -14.20
CA PHE A 255 3.58 -15.47 -14.13
C PHE A 255 3.68 -16.95 -14.55
N TYR A 256 2.60 -17.70 -14.43
CA TYR A 256 2.52 -19.09 -14.89
C TYR A 256 2.74 -19.24 -16.40
N GLU A 257 2.47 -18.22 -17.22
CA GLU A 257 2.69 -18.30 -18.69
C GLU A 257 4.19 -18.38 -19.05
N VAL A 258 5.04 -17.80 -18.21
CA VAL A 258 6.49 -17.67 -18.43
C VAL A 258 7.34 -18.49 -17.45
N THR A 259 6.70 -19.42 -16.71
CA THR A 259 7.34 -20.33 -15.74
C THR A 259 6.83 -21.75 -15.90
N THR A 260 7.56 -22.74 -15.36
CA THR A 260 7.25 -24.16 -15.51
C THR A 260 6.72 -24.81 -14.24
N GLN A 261 7.05 -24.26 -13.06
CA GLN A 261 6.79 -24.94 -11.80
C GLN A 261 6.54 -23.99 -10.63
N PHE A 262 5.84 -24.52 -9.64
CA PHE A 262 5.62 -23.92 -8.33
C PHE A 262 6.19 -24.84 -7.24
N VAL A 263 7.12 -24.32 -6.46
CA VAL A 263 7.71 -24.99 -5.30
C VAL A 263 7.01 -24.40 -4.06
N MET A 264 6.23 -25.21 -3.38
CA MET A 264 5.37 -24.81 -2.27
C MET A 264 6.20 -24.64 -1.00
N THR A 265 7.06 -23.63 -0.98
CA THR A 265 7.97 -23.34 0.13
C THR A 265 7.26 -22.73 1.33
N GLY A 266 6.17 -21.99 1.13
CA GLY A 266 5.42 -21.35 2.22
C GLY A 266 6.28 -20.50 3.15
N HIS A 267 7.38 -19.95 2.63
CA HIS A 267 8.47 -19.38 3.43
C HIS A 267 8.09 -18.08 4.15
N VAL A 268 7.06 -17.38 3.68
CA VAL A 268 6.52 -16.17 4.32
C VAL A 268 5.01 -16.12 4.13
N ILE A 269 4.29 -15.82 5.20
CA ILE A 269 2.93 -15.32 5.11
C ILE A 269 3.00 -13.91 4.53
N GLY A 270 2.47 -13.76 3.32
CA GLY A 270 2.43 -12.49 2.61
C GLY A 270 1.43 -11.55 3.28
N TYR A 271 1.91 -10.43 3.75
CA TYR A 271 1.08 -9.35 4.24
C TYR A 271 1.76 -8.00 4.03
N ASP A 272 0.95 -6.99 3.92
CA ASP A 272 1.33 -5.59 4.03
C ASP A 272 0.61 -5.00 5.24
N VAL A 273 0.87 -3.74 5.57
CA VAL A 273 0.08 -3.01 6.56
C VAL A 273 -0.65 -1.85 5.88
N MET A 274 -1.94 -1.70 6.20
CA MET A 274 -2.63 -0.45 5.95
C MET A 274 -2.07 0.59 6.91
N ALA A 275 -1.41 1.62 6.39
CA ALA A 275 -0.80 2.66 7.21
C ALA A 275 -1.19 4.05 6.71
N MET A 276 -1.14 5.02 7.60
CA MET A 276 -1.40 6.42 7.29
C MET A 276 -0.42 7.35 8.01
N SER A 277 -0.34 8.59 7.53
CA SER A 277 0.43 9.65 8.18
C SER A 277 -0.04 9.86 9.62
N GLY A 278 0.91 9.89 10.56
CA GLY A 278 0.63 10.17 11.95
C GLY A 278 -0.04 11.52 12.16
N LYS A 279 0.35 12.53 11.38
CA LYS A 279 -0.29 13.85 11.39
C LYS A 279 -1.80 13.79 11.09
N ILE A 280 -2.21 12.97 10.11
CA ILE A 280 -3.63 12.79 9.77
C ILE A 280 -4.35 12.05 10.89
N TRP A 281 -3.72 11.02 11.45
CA TRP A 281 -4.26 10.24 12.56
C TRP A 281 -4.48 11.09 13.80
N ASP A 282 -3.52 11.93 14.19
CA ASP A 282 -3.60 12.78 15.37
C ASP A 282 -4.62 13.92 15.23
N ALA A 283 -4.95 14.31 14.00
CA ALA A 283 -6.01 15.28 13.74
C ALA A 283 -7.43 14.70 13.96
N MET A 284 -7.55 13.37 14.11
CA MET A 284 -8.81 12.68 14.42
C MET A 284 -9.07 12.70 15.93
N THR A 285 -10.33 12.90 16.31
CA THR A 285 -10.75 12.65 17.70
C THR A 285 -10.73 11.14 18.00
N PRO A 286 -10.60 10.72 19.28
CA PRO A 286 -10.62 9.30 19.65
C PRO A 286 -11.80 8.51 19.08
N PRO A 287 -13.06 9.02 19.06
CA PRO A 287 -14.16 8.34 18.41
C PRO A 287 -13.99 8.19 16.89
N GLN A 288 -13.33 9.17 16.22
CA GLN A 288 -13.04 9.10 14.80
C GLN A 288 -11.95 8.05 14.50
N GLN A 289 -10.91 7.99 15.32
CA GLN A 289 -9.86 6.97 15.24
C GLN A 289 -10.46 5.57 15.39
N ALA A 290 -11.33 5.37 16.40
CA ALA A 290 -11.99 4.09 16.64
C ALA A 290 -12.89 3.68 15.46
N ALA A 291 -13.67 4.61 14.90
CA ALA A 291 -14.53 4.34 13.75
C ALA A 291 -13.72 4.03 12.47
N PHE A 292 -12.61 4.74 12.25
CA PHE A 292 -11.71 4.53 11.13
C PHE A 292 -11.03 3.15 11.23
N GLN A 293 -10.53 2.80 12.42
CA GLN A 293 -9.93 1.50 12.72
C GLN A 293 -10.93 0.37 12.46
N ALA A 294 -12.15 0.47 13.02
CA ALA A 294 -13.20 -0.55 12.87
C ALA A 294 -13.61 -0.73 11.40
N ALA A 295 -13.71 0.36 10.63
CA ALA A 295 -14.03 0.29 9.19
C ALA A 295 -12.93 -0.44 8.41
N ALA A 296 -11.67 -0.17 8.70
CA ALA A 296 -10.53 -0.82 8.08
C ALA A 296 -10.47 -2.32 8.43
N GLU A 297 -10.56 -2.66 9.73
CA GLU A 297 -10.53 -4.05 10.19
C GLU A 297 -11.67 -4.87 9.57
N LYS A 298 -12.91 -4.31 9.56
CA LYS A 298 -14.05 -4.99 8.93
C LYS A 298 -13.81 -5.25 7.45
N ALA A 299 -13.33 -4.26 6.70
CA ALA A 299 -13.08 -4.41 5.27
C ALA A 299 -12.01 -5.48 4.97
N ILE A 300 -10.96 -5.54 5.81
CA ILE A 300 -9.91 -6.56 5.68
C ILE A 300 -10.41 -7.93 6.11
N ASP A 301 -11.20 -8.05 7.18
CA ASP A 301 -11.77 -9.33 7.61
C ASP A 301 -12.70 -9.91 6.54
N ASP A 302 -13.61 -9.10 5.98
CA ASP A 302 -14.50 -9.51 4.89
C ASP A 302 -13.71 -9.97 3.64
N TYR A 303 -12.61 -9.31 3.35
CA TYR A 303 -11.70 -9.69 2.28
C TYR A 303 -10.99 -11.02 2.55
N VAL A 304 -10.44 -11.24 3.75
CA VAL A 304 -9.72 -12.48 4.11
C VAL A 304 -10.65 -13.70 3.98
N VAL A 305 -11.93 -13.57 4.37
CA VAL A 305 -12.93 -14.63 4.18
C VAL A 305 -13.10 -14.97 2.70
N LYS A 306 -13.20 -13.96 1.82
CA LYS A 306 -13.33 -14.17 0.36
C LYS A 306 -12.05 -14.75 -0.25
N PHE A 307 -10.90 -14.36 0.26
CA PHE A 307 -9.59 -14.80 -0.23
C PHE A 307 -9.33 -16.29 0.05
N GLY A 308 -9.82 -16.84 1.16
CA GLY A 308 -9.48 -18.19 1.64
C GLY A 308 -9.77 -19.34 0.66
N GLY A 309 -10.75 -19.20 -0.25
CA GLY A 309 -11.02 -20.18 -1.30
C GLY A 309 -10.10 -20.07 -2.52
N GLN A 310 -9.51 -18.92 -2.76
CA GLN A 310 -8.82 -18.61 -4.03
C GLN A 310 -7.41 -19.19 -4.12
N GLU A 311 -6.74 -19.43 -3.00
CA GLU A 311 -5.44 -20.10 -3.03
C GLU A 311 -5.57 -21.54 -3.56
N LYS A 312 -6.62 -22.26 -3.13
CA LYS A 312 -6.91 -23.60 -3.63
C LYS A 312 -7.28 -23.57 -5.12
N GLU A 313 -8.14 -22.64 -5.52
CA GLU A 313 -8.53 -22.48 -6.94
C GLU A 313 -7.31 -22.14 -7.83
N ALA A 314 -6.39 -21.28 -7.36
CA ALA A 314 -5.18 -20.96 -8.09
C ALA A 314 -4.26 -22.19 -8.22
N LEU A 315 -4.14 -23.00 -7.16
CA LEU A 315 -3.38 -24.25 -7.18
C LEU A 315 -3.93 -25.23 -8.20
N ASP A 316 -5.25 -25.46 -8.16
CA ASP A 316 -5.93 -26.38 -9.09
C ASP A 316 -5.82 -25.85 -10.54
N PHE A 317 -5.93 -24.54 -10.75
CA PHE A 317 -5.70 -23.91 -12.05
C PHE A 317 -4.27 -24.18 -12.57
N PHE A 318 -3.21 -23.99 -11.77
CA PHE A 318 -1.85 -24.22 -12.23
C PHE A 318 -1.60 -25.68 -12.59
N LYS A 319 -2.15 -26.62 -11.82
CA LYS A 319 -2.11 -28.07 -12.16
C LYS A 319 -2.81 -28.34 -13.49
N ALA A 320 -3.98 -27.74 -13.73
CA ALA A 320 -4.71 -27.89 -14.98
C ALA A 320 -3.95 -27.26 -16.18
N GLN A 321 -3.13 -26.23 -15.93
CA GLN A 321 -2.22 -25.66 -16.93
C GLN A 321 -0.94 -26.48 -17.16
N GLY A 322 -0.85 -27.69 -16.59
CA GLY A 322 0.31 -28.56 -16.73
C GLY A 322 1.56 -28.11 -15.97
N LYS A 323 1.42 -27.19 -15.00
CA LYS A 323 2.56 -26.76 -14.19
C LYS A 323 2.92 -27.80 -13.16
N LYS A 324 4.21 -28.03 -12.95
CA LYS A 324 4.69 -28.86 -11.84
C LYS A 324 4.42 -28.13 -10.52
N VAL A 325 3.76 -28.79 -9.59
CA VAL A 325 3.47 -28.24 -8.26
C VAL A 325 3.84 -29.29 -7.22
N TYR A 326 4.76 -28.95 -6.33
CA TYR A 326 5.22 -29.88 -5.29
C TYR A 326 5.73 -29.13 -4.06
N THR A 327 5.77 -29.86 -2.93
CA THR A 327 6.27 -29.36 -1.65
C THR A 327 7.70 -29.86 -1.44
N PRO A 328 8.67 -28.97 -1.15
CA PRO A 328 10.05 -29.35 -0.82
C PRO A 328 10.16 -29.82 0.64
N ASP A 329 11.36 -30.08 1.12
CA ASP A 329 11.62 -30.28 2.55
C ASP A 329 11.45 -28.98 3.33
N LEU A 330 10.23 -28.75 3.82
CA LEU A 330 9.88 -27.52 4.56
C LEU A 330 10.69 -27.37 5.85
N ASN A 331 11.11 -28.45 6.50
CA ASN A 331 11.92 -28.38 7.71
C ASN A 331 13.33 -27.90 7.40
N ALA A 332 13.93 -28.40 6.30
CA ALA A 332 15.21 -27.90 5.82
C ALA A 332 15.16 -26.41 5.50
N PHE A 333 14.13 -25.95 4.78
CA PHE A 333 13.94 -24.53 4.48
C PHE A 333 13.74 -23.68 5.72
N ARG A 334 12.86 -24.11 6.63
CA ARG A 334 12.59 -23.40 7.89
C ARG A 334 13.83 -23.25 8.75
N THR A 335 14.52 -24.34 9.02
CA THR A 335 15.72 -24.35 9.86
C THR A 335 16.80 -23.44 9.27
N TYR A 336 17.04 -23.54 7.95
CA TYR A 336 18.02 -22.73 7.27
C TYR A 336 17.68 -21.25 7.32
N ALA A 337 16.44 -20.88 7.01
CA ALA A 337 16.00 -19.49 6.98
C ALA A 337 15.98 -18.88 8.38
N GLN A 338 15.38 -19.54 9.35
CA GLN A 338 15.30 -19.01 10.72
C GLN A 338 16.68 -18.79 11.33
N LYS A 339 17.62 -19.76 11.13
CA LYS A 339 19.01 -19.55 11.58
C LYS A 339 19.62 -18.28 10.98
N LYS A 340 19.49 -18.06 9.67
CA LYS A 340 20.02 -16.85 9.02
C LYS A 340 19.41 -15.56 9.57
N TYR A 341 18.11 -15.56 9.85
CA TYR A 341 17.43 -14.38 10.42
C TYR A 341 17.91 -14.08 11.83
N VAL A 342 18.03 -15.10 12.69
CA VAL A 342 18.57 -14.94 14.06
C VAL A 342 20.02 -14.45 14.03
N ASP A 343 20.87 -15.05 13.18
CA ASP A 343 22.29 -14.69 13.04
C ASP A 343 22.47 -13.23 12.59
N LYS A 344 21.61 -12.73 11.70
CA LYS A 344 21.75 -11.38 11.13
C LYS A 344 21.04 -10.31 11.95
N TYR A 345 19.82 -10.57 12.39
CA TYR A 345 18.93 -9.55 12.94
C TYR A 345 18.50 -9.82 14.39
N GLY A 346 18.81 -11.00 14.96
CA GLY A 346 18.34 -11.38 16.28
C GLY A 346 18.70 -10.41 17.40
N GLN A 347 19.84 -9.70 17.27
CA GLN A 347 20.26 -8.67 18.22
C GLN A 347 19.39 -7.40 18.21
N ASP A 348 18.71 -7.13 17.10
CA ASP A 348 17.84 -5.97 16.94
C ASP A 348 16.42 -6.23 17.47
N TRP A 349 16.09 -7.50 17.72
CA TRP A 349 14.75 -7.90 18.14
C TRP A 349 14.51 -7.60 19.63
N PRO A 350 13.33 -7.11 19.97
CA PRO A 350 12.96 -6.95 21.37
C PRO A 350 13.05 -8.30 22.09
N LYS A 351 13.67 -8.29 23.27
CA LYS A 351 13.88 -9.51 24.07
C LYS A 351 12.56 -10.24 24.31
N GLY A 352 12.51 -11.52 23.99
CA GLY A 352 11.35 -12.39 24.17
C GLY A 352 10.20 -12.15 23.15
N ALA A 353 10.39 -11.26 22.16
CA ALA A 353 9.33 -10.97 21.18
C ALA A 353 9.02 -12.18 20.28
N LEU A 354 10.06 -12.90 19.83
CA LEU A 354 9.89 -14.09 18.99
C LEU A 354 9.12 -15.18 19.76
N GLU A 355 9.49 -15.43 21.01
CA GLU A 355 8.84 -16.42 21.86
C GLU A 355 7.37 -16.05 22.14
N ARG A 356 7.10 -14.76 22.42
CA ARG A 356 5.73 -14.25 22.63
C ARG A 356 4.87 -14.44 21.38
N ILE A 357 5.41 -14.18 20.16
CA ILE A 357 4.70 -14.40 18.91
C ILE A 357 4.45 -15.89 18.69
N ASN A 358 5.45 -16.74 18.91
CA ASN A 358 5.31 -18.19 18.70
C ASN A 358 4.29 -18.84 19.67
N ALA A 359 4.08 -18.25 20.84
CA ALA A 359 3.12 -18.73 21.85
C ALA A 359 1.65 -18.35 21.56
N LEU A 360 1.40 -17.49 20.59
CA LEU A 360 0.06 -17.09 20.17
C LEU A 360 -0.62 -18.19 19.34
#